data_60a42760df949f00364e5c1288823d65
#
_entry.id   60a42760df949f00364e5c1288823d65
#
_cell.length_a   1.000
_cell.length_b   1.000
_cell.length_c   1.000
_cell.angle_alpha   90.00
_cell.angle_beta   90.00
_cell.angle_gamma   90.00
#
_symmetry.space_group_name_H-M   'P 1'
#
loop_
_entity.id
_entity.type
_entity.pdbx_description
1 polymer ?
#
loop_
_entity_poly.entity_id
_entity_poly.type
_entity_poly.pdbx_seq_one_letter_code
_entity_poly.pdbx_strand_id
1 'polypeptide(L)'
;MSDHNPLTLKLNLREKIAYGMGDVGSNLMLSISTLYLLKFYTDELGMPAYYGGIIFLVAKFFTAFTDMLTGFLLDSRKNIGPKGKFRPFILYAAVPAALIATLQFIATTFSLPVKTTIATALFMMFGLSYSLMNCSYGAMIPAITKNPNERAQLAAYRQGGATIGLLICTVAFIPLQSLFSDSTVGYACAALMFSIGGFIFMMLCYRGVKEHYVDTTPTGHKASILKSFCAIFRNPPLLVLCIANLCTLAAFNIKLAIQVYYTQYVLNDINLLSWMGFFSMGCILVGVLLVPLTVKCFGKKQVYLAGMVLWAVGDILNYFWGSNSFTFVMFSCVAFFGTAFVNSLNWALVPDTVDYGEWKTGIRAEGSVYTGYTFFRKISAALAGFLPGIMLTQIGYVPNIAQSDATLQGLRQLIFIWPCALAIIAALTMGFFYTLNEKRFALIIEEINQRKNKEMATEEKTASVTL
;
A
#
# COMPACT_ATOMS: atom_id res chain seq x y z
N MET A 1 39.00 1.58 21.62
CA MET A 1 37.56 1.72 21.28
C MET A 1 37.49 2.56 20.04
N SER A 2 37.22 1.95 18.87
CA SER A 2 37.16 2.65 17.59
C SER A 2 35.87 3.50 17.56
N ASP A 3 36.04 4.82 17.43
CA ASP A 3 34.99 5.78 17.22
C ASP A 3 34.27 5.45 15.88
N HIS A 4 33.30 4.54 15.94
CA HIS A 4 32.42 4.30 14.80
C HIS A 4 31.35 5.38 14.82
N ASN A 5 31.54 6.42 13.98
CA ASN A 5 30.51 7.43 13.75
C ASN A 5 29.21 6.72 13.31
N PRO A 6 28.11 6.79 14.09
CA PRO A 6 26.88 6.07 13.81
C PRO A 6 26.22 6.45 12.46
N LEU A 7 26.61 7.60 11.87
CA LEU A 7 26.15 8.05 10.55
C LEU A 7 26.88 7.35 9.38
N THR A 8 28.02 6.67 9.62
CA THR A 8 28.81 6.01 8.59
C THR A 8 28.69 4.48 8.60
N LEU A 9 28.00 3.91 9.58
CA LEU A 9 27.82 2.47 9.71
C LEU A 9 27.08 1.92 8.48
N LYS A 10 27.71 0.97 7.80
CA LYS A 10 27.10 0.21 6.69
C LYS A 10 26.48 -1.08 7.22
N LEU A 11 25.24 -1.35 6.86
CA LEU A 11 24.56 -2.60 7.19
C LEU A 11 25.05 -3.74 6.30
N ASN A 12 25.08 -4.95 6.87
CA ASN A 12 25.41 -6.14 6.12
C ASN A 12 24.26 -6.45 5.11
N LEU A 13 24.62 -6.94 3.93
CA LEU A 13 23.64 -7.34 2.90
C LEU A 13 22.60 -8.35 3.42
N ARG A 14 23.05 -9.30 4.26
CA ARG A 14 22.16 -10.28 4.91
C ARG A 14 21.07 -9.62 5.77
N GLU A 15 21.41 -8.54 6.48
CA GLU A 15 20.46 -7.79 7.31
C GLU A 15 19.46 -7.01 6.46
N LYS A 16 19.89 -6.43 5.34
CA LYS A 16 19.01 -5.74 4.37
C LYS A 16 18.03 -6.72 3.72
N ILE A 17 18.51 -7.88 3.28
CA ILE A 17 17.67 -8.93 2.72
C ILE A 17 16.68 -9.45 3.77
N ALA A 18 17.15 -9.74 4.98
CA ALA A 18 16.31 -10.19 6.08
C ALA A 18 15.22 -9.17 6.42
N TYR A 19 15.54 -7.86 6.37
CA TYR A 19 14.57 -6.81 6.54
C TYR A 19 13.52 -6.81 5.40
N GLY A 20 13.92 -6.93 4.15
CA GLY A 20 13.01 -7.04 3.00
C GLY A 20 12.07 -8.26 3.07
N MET A 21 12.54 -9.39 3.63
CA MET A 21 11.72 -10.60 3.84
C MET A 21 10.51 -10.34 4.75
N GLY A 22 10.58 -9.35 5.66
CA GLY A 22 9.43 -8.94 6.48
C GLY A 22 8.25 -8.45 5.64
N ASP A 23 8.51 -7.68 4.57
CA ASP A 23 7.44 -7.24 3.67
C ASP A 23 6.97 -8.37 2.73
N VAL A 24 7.81 -9.31 2.35
CA VAL A 24 7.35 -10.55 1.67
C VAL A 24 6.32 -11.23 2.56
N GLY A 25 6.68 -11.50 3.83
CA GLY A 25 5.81 -12.21 4.78
C GLY A 25 4.50 -11.48 5.06
N SER A 26 4.56 -10.18 5.33
CA SER A 26 3.36 -9.40 5.59
C SER A 26 2.43 -9.31 4.38
N ASN A 27 3.00 -9.18 3.16
CA ASN A 27 2.21 -9.11 1.93
C ASN A 27 1.63 -10.47 1.51
N LEU A 28 2.28 -11.59 1.81
CA LEU A 28 1.66 -12.91 1.60
C LEU A 28 0.33 -13.02 2.36
N MET A 29 0.29 -12.62 3.64
CA MET A 29 -0.92 -12.64 4.45
C MET A 29 -1.96 -11.58 4.03
N LEU A 30 -1.52 -10.37 3.69
CA LEU A 30 -2.42 -9.27 3.32
C LEU A 30 -3.02 -9.47 1.93
N SER A 31 -2.21 -9.94 0.97
CA SER A 31 -2.62 -10.02 -0.43
C SER A 31 -3.67 -11.11 -0.66
N ILE A 32 -3.63 -12.24 0.05
CA ILE A 32 -4.70 -13.24 -0.04
C ILE A 32 -6.05 -12.65 0.35
N SER A 33 -6.09 -11.87 1.44
CA SER A 33 -7.32 -11.20 1.87
C SER A 33 -7.77 -10.11 0.90
N THR A 34 -6.82 -9.39 0.27
CA THR A 34 -7.16 -8.29 -0.65
C THR A 34 -7.66 -8.80 -2.00
N LEU A 35 -7.08 -9.89 -2.52
CA LEU A 35 -7.35 -10.41 -3.86
C LEU A 35 -8.52 -11.39 -3.90
N TYR A 36 -8.58 -12.28 -2.91
CA TYR A 36 -9.43 -13.47 -3.01
C TYR A 36 -10.56 -13.52 -1.98
N LEU A 37 -10.50 -12.73 -0.90
CA LEU A 37 -11.48 -12.82 0.17
C LEU A 37 -12.88 -12.40 -0.25
N LEU A 38 -13.00 -11.35 -1.11
CA LEU A 38 -14.31 -10.96 -1.63
C LEU A 38 -14.95 -12.09 -2.46
N LYS A 39 -14.13 -12.73 -3.32
CA LYS A 39 -14.59 -13.88 -4.11
C LYS A 39 -14.98 -15.07 -3.23
N PHE A 40 -14.19 -15.37 -2.20
CA PHE A 40 -14.54 -16.40 -1.24
C PHE A 40 -15.88 -16.11 -0.53
N TYR A 41 -16.14 -14.87 -0.15
CA TYR A 41 -17.41 -14.47 0.47
C TYR A 41 -18.59 -14.63 -0.49
N THR A 42 -18.41 -14.28 -1.76
CA THR A 42 -19.49 -14.41 -2.75
C THR A 42 -19.72 -15.86 -3.18
N ASP A 43 -18.67 -16.53 -3.64
CA ASP A 43 -18.79 -17.80 -4.36
C ASP A 43 -18.86 -19.01 -3.42
N GLU A 44 -18.10 -18.98 -2.31
CA GLU A 44 -18.05 -20.12 -1.36
C GLU A 44 -19.02 -19.94 -0.17
N LEU A 45 -19.11 -18.74 0.40
CA LEU A 45 -20.05 -18.48 1.49
C LEU A 45 -21.46 -18.13 1.02
N GLY A 46 -21.65 -17.87 -0.28
CA GLY A 46 -22.94 -17.47 -0.87
C GLY A 46 -23.44 -16.13 -0.32
N MET A 47 -22.54 -15.22 0.07
CA MET A 47 -22.91 -13.90 0.57
C MET A 47 -23.07 -12.93 -0.60
N PRO A 48 -24.12 -12.07 -0.63
CA PRO A 48 -24.19 -10.98 -1.58
C PRO A 48 -22.93 -10.08 -1.52
N ALA A 49 -22.39 -9.69 -2.68
CA ALA A 49 -21.12 -8.93 -2.77
C ALA A 49 -21.14 -7.61 -1.98
N TYR A 50 -22.32 -7.00 -1.83
CA TYR A 50 -22.54 -5.80 -1.02
C TYR A 50 -22.08 -5.97 0.45
N TYR A 51 -22.38 -7.13 1.06
CA TYR A 51 -21.92 -7.41 2.44
C TYR A 51 -20.42 -7.52 2.52
N GLY A 52 -19.76 -8.13 1.53
CA GLY A 52 -18.29 -8.16 1.44
C GLY A 52 -17.70 -6.76 1.37
N GLY A 53 -18.30 -5.86 0.58
CA GLY A 53 -17.90 -4.45 0.53
C GLY A 53 -18.02 -3.75 1.89
N ILE A 54 -19.15 -3.92 2.60
CA ILE A 54 -19.36 -3.35 3.95
C ILE A 54 -18.33 -3.90 4.94
N ILE A 55 -18.06 -5.21 4.92
CA ILE A 55 -17.05 -5.83 5.80
C ILE A 55 -15.70 -5.15 5.58
N PHE A 56 -15.28 -4.96 4.33
CA PHE A 56 -14.02 -4.30 4.02
C PHE A 56 -14.00 -2.85 4.47
N LEU A 57 -15.09 -2.10 4.26
CA LEU A 57 -15.19 -0.71 4.71
C LEU A 57 -15.01 -0.61 6.23
N VAL A 58 -15.84 -1.33 6.99
CA VAL A 58 -15.85 -1.30 8.45
C VAL A 58 -14.48 -1.72 9.01
N ALA A 59 -13.93 -2.83 8.51
CA ALA A 59 -12.66 -3.35 8.99
C ALA A 59 -11.48 -2.43 8.63
N LYS A 60 -11.47 -1.80 7.45
CA LYS A 60 -10.40 -0.84 7.08
C LYS A 60 -10.46 0.44 7.91
N PHE A 61 -11.66 0.97 8.20
CA PHE A 61 -11.80 2.07 9.16
C PHE A 61 -11.29 1.68 10.54
N PHE A 62 -11.70 0.50 11.04
CA PHE A 62 -11.20 -0.02 12.32
C PHE A 62 -9.67 -0.14 12.32
N THR A 63 -9.07 -0.67 11.24
CA THR A 63 -7.61 -0.78 11.12
C THR A 63 -6.93 0.60 11.17
N ALA A 64 -7.54 1.65 10.63
CA ALA A 64 -6.99 2.99 10.74
C ALA A 64 -6.87 3.47 12.20
N PHE A 65 -7.84 3.13 13.05
CA PHE A 65 -7.78 3.41 14.49
C PHE A 65 -6.75 2.53 15.21
N THR A 66 -6.70 1.24 14.87
CA THR A 66 -5.74 0.33 15.51
C THR A 66 -4.28 0.64 15.17
N ASP A 67 -4.00 1.17 13.98
CA ASP A 67 -2.66 1.65 13.61
C ASP A 67 -2.22 2.83 14.49
N MET A 68 -3.14 3.75 14.79
CA MET A 68 -2.84 4.87 15.69
C MET A 68 -2.61 4.39 17.13
N LEU A 69 -3.47 3.48 17.61
CA LEU A 69 -3.32 2.88 18.93
C LEU A 69 -2.00 2.12 19.03
N THR A 70 -1.66 1.36 18.02
CA THR A 70 -0.39 0.63 17.92
C THR A 70 0.81 1.57 17.96
N GLY A 71 0.79 2.66 17.20
CA GLY A 71 1.84 3.68 17.23
C GLY A 71 2.02 4.23 18.64
N PHE A 72 0.92 4.60 19.31
CA PHE A 72 0.95 5.09 20.68
C PHE A 72 1.51 4.04 21.67
N LEU A 73 1.09 2.78 21.56
CA LEU A 73 1.60 1.68 22.40
C LEU A 73 3.11 1.46 22.21
N LEU A 74 3.60 1.52 20.98
CA LEU A 74 5.02 1.37 20.67
C LEU A 74 5.84 2.54 21.22
N ASP A 75 5.35 3.77 21.10
CA ASP A 75 6.06 4.96 21.57
C ASP A 75 6.08 5.07 23.11
N SER A 76 4.99 4.66 23.76
CA SER A 76 4.87 4.74 25.24
C SER A 76 5.71 3.68 25.98
N ARG A 77 6.26 2.69 25.26
CA ARG A 77 7.05 1.62 25.88
C ARG A 77 8.42 2.12 26.38
N LYS A 78 8.59 2.14 27.70
CA LYS A 78 9.81 2.56 28.39
C LYS A 78 10.75 1.40 28.68
N ASN A 79 10.21 0.22 29.02
CA ASN A 79 11.01 -0.96 29.37
C ASN A 79 11.43 -1.73 28.11
N ILE A 80 12.71 -1.64 27.76
CA ILE A 80 13.29 -2.30 26.61
C ILE A 80 14.04 -3.53 27.12
N GLY A 81 13.53 -4.70 26.77
CA GLY A 81 14.17 -5.97 27.08
C GLY A 81 15.33 -6.30 26.12
N PRO A 82 16.05 -7.40 26.35
CA PRO A 82 17.20 -7.82 25.52
C PRO A 82 16.82 -8.11 24.04
N LYS A 83 15.51 -8.25 23.75
CA LYS A 83 14.99 -8.50 22.39
C LYS A 83 14.72 -7.23 21.59
N GLY A 84 14.98 -6.03 22.12
CA GLY A 84 14.72 -4.74 21.49
C GLY A 84 13.34 -4.16 21.83
N LYS A 85 13.04 -2.97 21.24
CA LYS A 85 11.78 -2.22 21.45
C LYS A 85 10.66 -2.77 20.57
N PHE A 86 10.91 -2.98 19.28
CA PHE A 86 9.92 -3.29 18.24
C PHE A 86 9.84 -4.79 17.89
N ARG A 87 10.98 -5.50 17.88
CA ARG A 87 11.06 -6.92 17.50
C ARG A 87 10.11 -7.84 18.26
N PRO A 88 9.90 -7.72 19.58
CA PRO A 88 8.97 -8.60 20.30
C PRO A 88 7.53 -8.52 19.77
N PHE A 89 7.09 -7.34 19.34
CA PHE A 89 5.74 -7.17 18.81
C PHE A 89 5.56 -7.84 17.45
N ILE A 90 6.62 -7.89 16.62
CA ILE A 90 6.60 -8.64 15.37
C ILE A 90 6.34 -10.13 15.68
N LEU A 91 7.07 -10.71 16.63
CA LEU A 91 6.90 -12.12 17.01
C LEU A 91 5.49 -12.41 17.54
N TYR A 92 5.02 -11.58 18.50
CA TYR A 92 3.72 -11.83 19.15
C TYR A 92 2.54 -11.56 18.22
N ALA A 93 2.67 -10.64 17.25
CA ALA A 93 1.59 -10.33 16.33
C ALA A 93 1.58 -11.20 15.08
N ALA A 94 2.73 -11.76 14.66
CA ALA A 94 2.80 -12.60 13.46
C ALA A 94 2.01 -13.91 13.61
N VAL A 95 1.99 -14.51 14.81
CA VAL A 95 1.23 -15.75 15.08
C VAL A 95 -0.28 -15.51 14.91
N PRO A 96 -0.94 -14.59 15.64
CA PRO A 96 -2.36 -14.34 15.46
C PRO A 96 -2.69 -13.83 14.06
N ALA A 97 -1.82 -13.02 13.42
CA ALA A 97 -2.03 -12.56 12.05
C ALA A 97 -2.11 -13.75 11.07
N ALA A 98 -1.18 -14.71 11.14
CA ALA A 98 -1.17 -15.88 10.30
C ALA A 98 -2.37 -16.82 10.57
N LEU A 99 -2.73 -17.04 11.83
CA LEU A 99 -3.89 -17.85 12.20
C LEU A 99 -5.19 -17.23 11.67
N ILE A 100 -5.40 -15.94 11.90
CA ILE A 100 -6.63 -15.26 11.50
C ILE A 100 -6.69 -15.12 9.97
N ALA A 101 -5.57 -14.89 9.28
CA ALA A 101 -5.52 -14.89 7.82
C ALA A 101 -6.03 -16.21 7.23
N THR A 102 -5.71 -17.35 7.86
CA THR A 102 -6.25 -18.66 7.49
C THR A 102 -7.74 -18.80 7.84
N LEU A 103 -8.14 -18.41 9.07
CA LEU A 103 -9.52 -18.53 9.54
C LEU A 103 -10.51 -17.73 8.67
N GLN A 104 -10.09 -16.67 8.02
CA GLN A 104 -10.93 -15.90 7.10
C GLN A 104 -11.44 -16.73 5.89
N PHE A 105 -10.75 -17.80 5.54
CA PHE A 105 -11.08 -18.67 4.41
C PHE A 105 -11.69 -20.01 4.85
N ILE A 106 -12.29 -20.07 6.03
CA ILE A 106 -13.04 -21.25 6.47
C ILE A 106 -14.52 -21.05 6.14
N ALA A 107 -15.05 -21.96 5.33
CA ALA A 107 -16.46 -21.95 4.99
C ALA A 107 -17.33 -22.36 6.20
N THR A 108 -18.45 -21.69 6.35
CA THR A 108 -19.43 -21.95 7.42
C THR A 108 -20.83 -22.05 6.83
N THR A 109 -21.65 -22.91 7.42
CA THR A 109 -23.05 -23.16 7.02
C THR A 109 -24.07 -22.31 7.81
N PHE A 110 -23.60 -21.31 8.56
CA PHE A 110 -24.44 -20.45 9.38
C PHE A 110 -25.38 -19.55 8.56
N SER A 111 -26.37 -18.96 9.21
CA SER A 111 -27.23 -17.95 8.59
C SER A 111 -26.45 -16.71 8.15
N LEU A 112 -26.98 -15.98 7.17
CA LEU A 112 -26.31 -14.80 6.59
C LEU A 112 -25.88 -13.75 7.63
N PRO A 113 -26.69 -13.35 8.63
CA PRO A 113 -26.26 -12.41 9.66
C PRO A 113 -25.07 -12.92 10.49
N VAL A 114 -25.08 -14.21 10.84
CA VAL A 114 -23.99 -14.83 11.61
C VAL A 114 -22.70 -14.89 10.78
N LYS A 115 -22.80 -15.32 9.52
CA LYS A 115 -21.65 -15.31 8.58
C LYS A 115 -21.03 -13.91 8.47
N THR A 116 -21.86 -12.90 8.26
CA THR A 116 -21.42 -11.50 8.12
C THR A 116 -20.72 -11.00 9.39
N THR A 117 -21.28 -11.32 10.56
CA THR A 117 -20.70 -10.94 11.85
C THR A 117 -19.34 -11.61 12.08
N ILE A 118 -19.24 -12.93 11.83
CA ILE A 118 -17.98 -13.68 11.96
C ILE A 118 -16.93 -13.15 10.98
N ALA A 119 -17.29 -12.96 9.73
CA ALA A 119 -16.37 -12.44 8.70
C ALA A 119 -15.86 -11.03 9.06
N THR A 120 -16.76 -10.16 9.56
CA THR A 120 -16.37 -8.81 10.03
C THR A 120 -15.40 -8.89 11.20
N ALA A 121 -15.74 -9.72 12.21
CA ALA A 121 -14.90 -9.89 13.40
C ALA A 121 -13.51 -10.43 13.03
N LEU A 122 -13.44 -11.49 12.21
CA LEU A 122 -12.17 -12.06 11.75
C LEU A 122 -11.34 -11.04 10.97
N PHE A 123 -11.96 -10.27 10.06
CA PHE A 123 -11.21 -9.28 9.28
C PHE A 123 -10.74 -8.10 10.15
N MET A 124 -11.52 -7.67 11.15
CA MET A 124 -11.09 -6.67 12.15
C MET A 124 -9.94 -7.19 13.02
N MET A 125 -10.03 -8.43 13.52
CA MET A 125 -8.96 -9.05 14.30
C MET A 125 -7.67 -9.25 13.48
N PHE A 126 -7.80 -9.64 12.21
CA PHE A 126 -6.67 -9.66 11.28
C PHE A 126 -6.05 -8.27 11.15
N GLY A 127 -6.88 -7.24 10.91
CA GLY A 127 -6.44 -5.86 10.83
C GLY A 127 -5.67 -5.39 12.06
N LEU A 128 -6.14 -5.72 13.26
CA LEU A 128 -5.46 -5.40 14.52
C LEU A 128 -4.09 -6.09 14.64
N SER A 129 -4.04 -7.40 14.37
CA SER A 129 -2.80 -8.18 14.46
C SER A 129 -1.80 -7.73 13.39
N TYR A 130 -2.29 -7.53 12.16
CA TYR A 130 -1.50 -7.01 11.04
C TYR A 130 -0.94 -5.60 11.33
N SER A 131 -1.78 -4.71 11.89
CA SER A 131 -1.38 -3.37 12.30
C SER A 131 -0.23 -3.40 13.31
N LEU A 132 -0.37 -4.21 14.37
CA LEU A 132 0.67 -4.35 15.39
C LEU A 132 1.98 -4.89 14.80
N MET A 133 1.91 -5.88 13.92
CA MET A 133 3.06 -6.46 13.24
C MET A 133 3.72 -5.46 12.29
N ASN A 134 2.95 -4.84 11.39
CA ASN A 134 3.47 -3.99 10.32
C ASN A 134 3.94 -2.62 10.82
N CYS A 135 3.25 -2.02 11.80
CA CYS A 135 3.69 -0.76 12.42
C CYS A 135 4.99 -0.97 13.19
N SER A 136 5.13 -2.07 13.95
CA SER A 136 6.37 -2.40 14.66
C SER A 136 7.53 -2.61 13.69
N TYR A 137 7.28 -3.34 12.61
CA TYR A 137 8.24 -3.59 11.54
C TYR A 137 8.68 -2.28 10.85
N GLY A 138 7.73 -1.41 10.51
CA GLY A 138 8.03 -0.11 9.90
C GLY A 138 8.81 0.83 10.83
N ALA A 139 8.49 0.82 12.13
CA ALA A 139 9.15 1.63 13.15
C ALA A 139 10.59 1.17 13.47
N MET A 140 11.01 -0.01 13.01
CA MET A 140 12.38 -0.50 13.22
C MET A 140 13.44 0.25 12.40
N ILE A 141 13.14 0.86 11.26
CA ILE A 141 14.15 1.48 10.38
C ILE A 141 15.08 2.44 11.13
N PRO A 142 14.57 3.43 11.90
CA PRO A 142 15.43 4.32 12.67
C PRO A 142 16.23 3.62 13.77
N ALA A 143 15.71 2.50 14.30
CA ALA A 143 16.40 1.71 15.32
C ALA A 143 17.50 0.80 14.73
N ILE A 144 17.41 0.44 13.45
CA ILE A 144 18.42 -0.36 12.75
C ILE A 144 19.62 0.51 12.38
N THR A 145 19.39 1.71 11.82
CA THR A 145 20.48 2.59 11.34
C THR A 145 20.15 4.08 11.45
N LYS A 146 21.17 4.89 11.75
CA LYS A 146 21.10 6.35 11.68
C LYS A 146 21.57 6.91 10.33
N ASN A 147 22.19 6.09 9.47
CA ASN A 147 22.69 6.48 8.16
C ASN A 147 21.54 6.68 7.16
N PRO A 148 21.34 7.88 6.59
CA PRO A 148 20.23 8.14 5.66
C PRO A 148 20.27 7.27 4.39
N ASN A 149 21.47 6.97 3.86
CA ASN A 149 21.63 6.11 2.69
C ASN A 149 21.23 4.66 2.97
N GLU A 150 21.58 4.14 4.14
CA GLU A 150 21.17 2.80 4.57
C GLU A 150 19.66 2.72 4.82
N ARG A 151 19.04 3.77 5.36
CA ARG A 151 17.57 3.87 5.50
C ARG A 151 16.87 3.83 4.15
N ALA A 152 17.41 4.56 3.16
CA ALA A 152 16.87 4.54 1.80
C ALA A 152 16.97 3.15 1.17
N GLN A 153 18.10 2.45 1.38
CA GLN A 153 18.26 1.07 0.91
C GLN A 153 17.27 0.13 1.59
N LEU A 154 17.10 0.20 2.93
CA LEU A 154 16.12 -0.60 3.65
C LEU A 154 14.70 -0.38 3.12
N ALA A 155 14.33 0.87 2.81
CA ALA A 155 13.04 1.18 2.19
C ALA A 155 12.89 0.56 0.79
N ALA A 156 13.97 0.52 -0.02
CA ALA A 156 13.98 -0.14 -1.32
C ALA A 156 13.82 -1.67 -1.18
N TYR A 157 14.51 -2.31 -0.23
CA TYR A 157 14.33 -3.73 0.06
C TYR A 157 12.92 -4.06 0.54
N ARG A 158 12.31 -3.18 1.35
CA ARG A 158 10.89 -3.27 1.72
C ARG A 158 9.98 -3.30 0.50
N GLN A 159 10.10 -2.29 -0.35
CA GLN A 159 9.25 -2.18 -1.54
C GLN A 159 9.42 -3.38 -2.48
N GLY A 160 10.66 -3.85 -2.66
CA GLY A 160 10.95 -5.08 -3.41
C GLY A 160 10.29 -6.30 -2.78
N GLY A 161 10.39 -6.45 -1.46
CA GLY A 161 9.75 -7.53 -0.70
C GLY A 161 8.22 -7.51 -0.85
N ALA A 162 7.60 -6.34 -0.73
CA ALA A 162 6.16 -6.17 -0.91
C ALA A 162 5.69 -6.61 -2.31
N THR A 163 6.44 -6.22 -3.34
CA THR A 163 6.12 -6.59 -4.73
C THR A 163 6.30 -8.09 -4.96
N ILE A 164 7.36 -8.70 -4.42
CA ILE A 164 7.59 -10.15 -4.48
C ILE A 164 6.47 -10.92 -3.77
N GLY A 165 6.05 -10.49 -2.58
CA GLY A 165 4.95 -11.11 -1.84
C GLY A 165 3.64 -11.07 -2.62
N LEU A 166 3.31 -9.92 -3.23
CA LEU A 166 2.12 -9.77 -4.08
C LEU A 166 2.22 -10.65 -5.33
N LEU A 167 3.40 -10.71 -5.97
CA LEU A 167 3.65 -11.57 -7.14
C LEU A 167 3.43 -13.04 -6.80
N ILE A 168 4.03 -13.54 -5.73
CA ILE A 168 3.86 -14.94 -5.29
C ILE A 168 2.37 -15.22 -5.04
N CYS A 169 1.65 -14.31 -4.39
CA CYS A 169 0.23 -14.46 -4.11
C CYS A 169 -0.60 -14.55 -5.40
N THR A 170 -0.39 -13.65 -6.34
CA THR A 170 -1.14 -13.65 -7.61
C THR A 170 -0.86 -14.85 -8.50
N VAL A 171 0.37 -15.34 -8.51
CA VAL A 171 0.78 -16.48 -9.37
C VAL A 171 0.40 -17.82 -8.76
N ALA A 172 0.60 -18.00 -7.46
CA ALA A 172 0.56 -19.34 -6.86
C ALA A 172 -0.75 -19.66 -6.12
N PHE A 173 -1.57 -18.67 -5.73
CA PHE A 173 -2.74 -18.93 -4.90
C PHE A 173 -3.79 -19.79 -5.63
N ILE A 174 -4.19 -19.44 -6.84
CA ILE A 174 -5.19 -20.19 -7.61
C ILE A 174 -4.71 -21.58 -7.98
N PRO A 175 -3.48 -21.81 -8.51
CA PRO A 175 -2.98 -23.15 -8.74
C PRO A 175 -2.96 -24.04 -7.48
N LEU A 176 -2.60 -23.49 -6.32
CA LEU A 176 -2.64 -24.24 -5.06
C LEU A 176 -4.05 -24.56 -4.61
N GLN A 177 -4.97 -23.61 -4.75
CA GLN A 177 -6.39 -23.81 -4.45
C GLN A 177 -7.00 -24.89 -5.33
N SER A 178 -6.67 -24.93 -6.61
CA SER A 178 -7.19 -25.89 -7.60
C SER A 178 -6.65 -27.33 -7.47
N LEU A 179 -5.65 -27.57 -6.61
CA LEU A 179 -5.20 -28.92 -6.30
C LEU A 179 -6.22 -29.77 -5.52
N PHE A 180 -7.19 -29.11 -4.91
CA PHE A 180 -8.21 -29.75 -4.09
C PHE A 180 -9.54 -29.85 -4.85
N SER A 181 -10.19 -30.99 -4.79
CA SER A 181 -11.47 -31.25 -5.46
C SER A 181 -12.61 -30.38 -4.90
N ASP A 182 -12.58 -30.09 -3.59
CA ASP A 182 -13.50 -29.17 -2.93
C ASP A 182 -12.89 -27.77 -2.91
N SER A 183 -13.57 -26.82 -3.55
CA SER A 183 -13.12 -25.44 -3.65
C SER A 183 -12.96 -24.79 -2.27
N THR A 184 -13.88 -25.05 -1.33
CA THR A 184 -13.83 -24.45 0.01
C THR A 184 -12.61 -24.94 0.80
N VAL A 185 -12.29 -26.23 0.71
CA VAL A 185 -11.08 -26.83 1.29
C VAL A 185 -9.85 -26.28 0.61
N GLY A 186 -9.90 -26.12 -0.72
CA GLY A 186 -8.82 -25.52 -1.51
C GLY A 186 -8.47 -24.11 -1.06
N TYR A 187 -9.47 -23.25 -0.85
CA TYR A 187 -9.23 -21.89 -0.33
C TYR A 187 -8.60 -21.91 1.07
N ALA A 188 -9.10 -22.75 1.97
CA ALA A 188 -8.57 -22.86 3.34
C ALA A 188 -7.12 -23.37 3.35
N CYS A 189 -6.82 -24.40 2.56
CA CYS A 189 -5.47 -24.97 2.47
C CYS A 189 -4.48 -24.00 1.81
N ALA A 190 -4.86 -23.33 0.71
CA ALA A 190 -4.04 -22.32 0.09
C ALA A 190 -3.76 -21.16 1.08
N ALA A 191 -4.78 -20.65 1.76
CA ALA A 191 -4.62 -19.60 2.75
C ALA A 191 -3.70 -20.03 3.91
N LEU A 192 -3.81 -21.28 4.37
CA LEU A 192 -2.91 -21.84 5.39
C LEU A 192 -1.46 -21.86 4.91
N MET A 193 -1.20 -22.33 3.70
CA MET A 193 0.16 -22.38 3.13
C MET A 193 0.77 -20.99 3.01
N PHE A 194 0.00 -20.01 2.52
CA PHE A 194 0.44 -18.61 2.43
C PHE A 194 0.65 -17.97 3.80
N SER A 195 -0.20 -18.28 4.78
CA SER A 195 -0.06 -17.78 6.15
C SER A 195 1.18 -18.35 6.84
N ILE A 196 1.44 -19.65 6.68
CA ILE A 196 2.67 -20.29 7.18
C ILE A 196 3.90 -19.68 6.48
N GLY A 197 3.88 -19.53 5.16
CA GLY A 197 4.94 -18.86 4.40
C GLY A 197 5.18 -17.43 4.90
N GLY A 198 4.10 -16.68 5.09
CA GLY A 198 4.15 -15.32 5.64
C GLY A 198 4.77 -15.27 7.04
N PHE A 199 4.37 -16.19 7.91
CA PHE A 199 4.96 -16.34 9.24
C PHE A 199 6.45 -16.68 9.18
N ILE A 200 6.87 -17.63 8.33
CA ILE A 200 8.29 -18.01 8.16
C ILE A 200 9.12 -16.81 7.72
N PHE A 201 8.69 -16.06 6.68
CA PHE A 201 9.41 -14.88 6.22
C PHE A 201 9.47 -13.79 7.28
N MET A 202 8.42 -13.60 8.07
CA MET A 202 8.43 -12.67 9.19
C MET A 202 9.40 -13.12 10.30
N MET A 203 9.53 -14.43 10.56
CA MET A 203 10.50 -14.97 11.49
C MET A 203 11.95 -14.84 10.99
N LEU A 204 12.19 -14.95 9.70
CA LEU A 204 13.50 -14.67 9.10
C LEU A 204 13.88 -13.20 9.29
N CYS A 205 12.94 -12.28 9.10
CA CYS A 205 13.14 -10.88 9.41
C CYS A 205 13.44 -10.67 10.91
N TYR A 206 12.62 -11.24 11.80
CA TYR A 206 12.81 -11.14 13.25
C TYR A 206 14.20 -11.65 13.70
N ARG A 207 14.71 -12.75 13.14
CA ARG A 207 16.02 -13.32 13.49
C ARG A 207 17.18 -12.59 12.82
N GLY A 208 16.99 -12.13 11.59
CA GLY A 208 18.06 -11.55 10.77
C GLY A 208 18.34 -10.07 11.03
N VAL A 209 17.41 -9.35 11.67
CA VAL A 209 17.54 -7.91 11.91
C VAL A 209 17.78 -7.62 13.39
N LYS A 210 18.68 -6.68 13.69
CA LYS A 210 18.96 -6.22 15.06
C LYS A 210 18.67 -4.73 15.21
N GLU A 211 18.15 -4.34 16.36
CA GLU A 211 17.98 -2.93 16.73
C GLU A 211 19.28 -2.45 17.34
N HIS A 212 20.06 -1.64 16.59
CA HIS A 212 21.36 -1.11 17.04
C HIS A 212 21.21 0.18 17.80
N TYR A 213 20.16 0.96 17.53
CA TYR A 213 19.93 2.28 18.14
C TYR A 213 18.49 2.34 18.68
N VAL A 214 18.38 2.22 20.00
CA VAL A 214 17.06 2.31 20.64
C VAL A 214 17.02 3.61 21.44
N ASP A 215 16.28 4.61 20.92
CA ASP A 215 16.04 5.84 21.66
C ASP A 215 14.92 5.60 22.69
N THR A 216 15.24 5.87 23.96
CA THR A 216 14.31 5.78 25.09
C THR A 216 13.58 7.09 25.34
N THR A 217 13.99 8.17 24.67
CA THR A 217 13.33 9.47 24.80
C THR A 217 11.94 9.40 24.13
N PRO A 218 10.85 9.70 24.88
CA PRO A 218 9.54 9.82 24.27
C PRO A 218 9.62 10.93 23.22
N THR A 219 9.39 10.59 21.96
CA THR A 219 9.23 11.60 20.91
C THR A 219 7.94 12.35 21.20
N GLY A 220 8.06 13.46 21.93
CA GLY A 220 6.96 14.26 22.48
C GLY A 220 6.12 15.02 21.45
N HIS A 221 6.13 14.62 20.20
CA HIS A 221 5.29 15.21 19.18
C HIS A 221 3.95 14.46 19.11
N LYS A 222 3.05 14.80 20.06
CA LYS A 222 1.62 14.60 19.89
C LYS A 222 1.15 15.49 18.72
N ALA A 223 1.43 15.08 17.48
CA ALA A 223 0.76 15.69 16.35
C ALA A 223 -0.75 15.43 16.53
N SER A 224 -1.51 16.44 16.94
CA SER A 224 -2.95 16.32 17.03
C SER A 224 -3.47 15.99 15.64
N ILE A 225 -4.22 14.90 15.50
CA ILE A 225 -4.84 14.47 14.23
C ILE A 225 -5.56 15.63 13.58
N LEU A 226 -6.26 16.42 14.39
CA LEU A 226 -7.00 17.60 13.94
C LEU A 226 -6.06 18.65 13.32
N LYS A 227 -4.88 18.89 13.91
CA LYS A 227 -3.86 19.80 13.36
C LYS A 227 -3.28 19.27 12.05
N SER A 228 -3.04 17.96 11.96
CA SER A 228 -2.58 17.31 10.73
C SER A 228 -3.64 17.39 9.61
N PHE A 229 -4.92 17.25 9.96
CA PHE A 229 -6.02 17.42 9.01
C PHE A 229 -6.11 18.88 8.51
N CYS A 230 -6.02 19.87 9.39
CA CYS A 230 -5.98 21.28 9.01
C CYS A 230 -4.77 21.61 8.12
N ALA A 231 -3.62 20.95 8.34
CA ALA A 231 -2.42 21.14 7.52
C ALA A 231 -2.64 20.73 6.06
N ILE A 232 -3.43 19.67 5.79
CA ILE A 232 -3.76 19.24 4.41
C ILE A 232 -4.52 20.34 3.68
N PHE A 233 -5.56 20.91 4.29
CA PHE A 233 -6.39 21.95 3.66
C PHE A 233 -5.64 23.26 3.47
N ARG A 234 -4.62 23.54 4.28
CA ARG A 234 -3.76 24.72 4.14
C ARG A 234 -2.64 24.56 3.11
N ASN A 235 -2.41 23.32 2.64
CA ASN A 235 -1.36 22.97 1.69
C ASN A 235 -2.00 22.43 0.38
N PRO A 236 -2.31 23.30 -0.60
CA PRO A 236 -2.96 22.89 -1.84
C PRO A 236 -2.26 21.76 -2.60
N PRO A 237 -0.92 21.75 -2.80
CA PRO A 237 -0.23 20.63 -3.43
C PRO A 237 -0.43 19.30 -2.70
N LEU A 238 -0.47 19.30 -1.36
CA LEU A 238 -0.75 18.11 -0.57
C LEU A 238 -2.18 17.62 -0.77
N LEU A 239 -3.16 18.53 -0.79
CA LEU A 239 -4.56 18.19 -1.03
C LEU A 239 -4.75 17.55 -2.42
N VAL A 240 -4.14 18.13 -3.44
CA VAL A 240 -4.16 17.59 -4.81
C VAL A 240 -3.54 16.19 -4.85
N LEU A 241 -2.42 15.98 -4.18
CA LEU A 241 -1.77 14.67 -4.08
C LEU A 241 -2.66 13.65 -3.34
N CYS A 242 -3.36 14.05 -2.28
CA CYS A 242 -4.30 13.20 -1.56
C CYS A 242 -5.48 12.76 -2.45
N ILE A 243 -6.06 13.69 -3.22
CA ILE A 243 -7.17 13.38 -4.15
C ILE A 243 -6.70 12.45 -5.28
N ALA A 244 -5.54 12.74 -5.88
CA ALA A 244 -4.96 11.88 -6.90
C ALA A 244 -4.67 10.47 -6.36
N ASN A 245 -4.12 10.37 -5.14
CA ASN A 245 -3.88 9.09 -4.49
C ASN A 245 -5.19 8.33 -4.16
N LEU A 246 -6.27 9.04 -3.79
CA LEU A 246 -7.59 8.42 -3.61
C LEU A 246 -8.05 7.73 -4.91
N CYS A 247 -8.02 8.46 -6.03
CA CYS A 247 -8.43 7.93 -7.32
C CYS A 247 -7.56 6.75 -7.76
N THR A 248 -6.23 6.85 -7.62
CA THR A 248 -5.30 5.80 -8.06
C THR A 248 -5.38 4.55 -7.20
N LEU A 249 -5.54 4.68 -5.88
CA LEU A 249 -5.76 3.53 -5.00
C LEU A 249 -7.10 2.86 -5.28
N ALA A 250 -8.17 3.63 -5.49
CA ALA A 250 -9.47 3.08 -5.85
C ALA A 250 -9.40 2.31 -7.17
N ALA A 251 -8.82 2.91 -8.22
CA ALA A 251 -8.63 2.29 -9.53
C ALA A 251 -7.84 0.97 -9.43
N PHE A 252 -6.72 0.98 -8.71
CA PHE A 252 -5.87 -0.19 -8.54
C PHE A 252 -6.58 -1.33 -7.80
N ASN A 253 -7.30 -1.03 -6.70
CA ASN A 253 -8.00 -2.05 -5.91
C ASN A 253 -9.22 -2.59 -6.64
N ILE A 254 -9.99 -1.75 -7.36
CA ILE A 254 -11.09 -2.22 -8.21
C ILE A 254 -10.54 -3.22 -9.25
N LYS A 255 -9.46 -2.86 -9.93
CA LYS A 255 -8.84 -3.73 -10.95
C LYS A 255 -8.39 -5.06 -10.35
N LEU A 256 -7.69 -5.04 -9.21
CA LEU A 256 -7.24 -6.25 -8.53
C LEU A 256 -8.40 -7.14 -8.05
N ALA A 257 -9.47 -6.56 -7.52
CA ALA A 257 -10.61 -7.32 -7.03
C ALA A 257 -11.46 -7.91 -8.16
N ILE A 258 -11.69 -7.13 -9.23
CA ILE A 258 -12.58 -7.54 -10.33
C ILE A 258 -11.88 -8.48 -11.31
N GLN A 259 -10.55 -8.44 -11.43
CA GLN A 259 -9.81 -9.28 -12.39
C GLN A 259 -10.08 -10.80 -12.20
N VAL A 260 -10.31 -11.25 -10.96
CA VAL A 260 -10.59 -12.65 -10.65
C VAL A 260 -11.94 -13.06 -11.26
N TYR A 261 -12.95 -12.20 -11.16
CA TYR A 261 -14.28 -12.43 -11.75
C TYR A 261 -14.22 -12.34 -13.27
N TYR A 262 -13.47 -11.39 -13.81
CA TYR A 262 -13.33 -11.20 -15.26
C TYR A 262 -12.66 -12.40 -15.93
N THR A 263 -11.56 -12.91 -15.37
CA THR A 263 -10.88 -14.10 -15.91
C THR A 263 -11.76 -15.34 -15.83
N GLN A 264 -12.53 -15.51 -14.77
CA GLN A 264 -13.38 -16.68 -14.60
C GLN A 264 -14.62 -16.65 -15.48
N TYR A 265 -15.36 -15.53 -15.53
CA TYR A 265 -16.70 -15.49 -16.14
C TYR A 265 -16.70 -14.90 -17.55
N VAL A 266 -15.74 -14.03 -17.90
CA VAL A 266 -15.67 -13.44 -19.25
C VAL A 266 -14.69 -14.18 -20.14
N LEU A 267 -13.49 -14.51 -19.63
CA LEU A 267 -12.47 -15.24 -20.39
C LEU A 267 -12.56 -16.76 -20.21
N ASN A 268 -13.40 -17.25 -19.27
CA ASN A 268 -13.59 -18.65 -18.94
C ASN A 268 -12.30 -19.42 -18.61
N ASP A 269 -11.29 -18.72 -18.12
CA ASP A 269 -10.00 -19.28 -17.72
C ASP A 269 -9.46 -18.60 -16.47
N ILE A 270 -9.69 -19.22 -15.31
CA ILE A 270 -9.19 -18.69 -14.03
C ILE A 270 -7.67 -18.81 -13.90
N ASN A 271 -7.03 -19.78 -14.59
CA ASN A 271 -5.58 -19.96 -14.55
C ASN A 271 -4.84 -18.80 -15.23
N LEU A 272 -5.52 -18.08 -16.11
CA LEU A 272 -5.01 -16.88 -16.74
C LEU A 272 -4.64 -15.79 -15.69
N LEU A 273 -5.27 -15.81 -14.53
CA LEU A 273 -4.95 -14.90 -13.43
C LEU A 273 -3.48 -15.05 -12.97
N SER A 274 -2.95 -16.27 -12.95
CA SER A 274 -1.55 -16.53 -12.59
C SER A 274 -0.59 -15.97 -13.64
N TRP A 275 -0.86 -16.20 -14.92
CA TRP A 275 -0.06 -15.64 -16.02
C TRP A 275 -0.13 -14.11 -16.05
N MET A 276 -1.34 -13.56 -15.91
CA MET A 276 -1.54 -12.12 -15.81
C MET A 276 -0.77 -11.54 -14.62
N GLY A 277 -0.86 -12.18 -13.45
CA GLY A 277 -0.12 -11.78 -12.26
C GLY A 277 1.38 -11.74 -12.49
N PHE A 278 1.94 -12.79 -13.09
CA PHE A 278 3.37 -12.89 -13.38
C PHE A 278 3.84 -11.76 -14.30
N PHE A 279 3.22 -11.61 -15.46
CA PHE A 279 3.64 -10.61 -16.45
C PHE A 279 3.37 -9.17 -15.96
N SER A 280 2.19 -8.90 -15.38
CA SER A 280 1.83 -7.56 -14.92
C SER A 280 2.69 -7.11 -13.74
N MET A 281 2.97 -7.98 -12.78
CA MET A 281 3.86 -7.63 -11.66
C MET A 281 5.32 -7.50 -12.13
N GLY A 282 5.74 -8.30 -13.12
CA GLY A 282 7.03 -8.13 -13.79
C GLY A 282 7.16 -6.74 -14.42
N CYS A 283 6.12 -6.29 -15.12
CA CYS A 283 6.08 -4.94 -15.69
C CYS A 283 6.12 -3.83 -14.62
N ILE A 284 5.47 -4.03 -13.46
CA ILE A 284 5.59 -3.09 -12.33
C ILE A 284 7.03 -3.02 -11.84
N LEU A 285 7.71 -4.15 -11.67
CA LEU A 285 9.11 -4.16 -11.21
C LEU A 285 10.02 -3.40 -12.19
N VAL A 286 9.89 -3.67 -13.49
CA VAL A 286 10.62 -2.93 -14.53
C VAL A 286 10.31 -1.43 -14.48
N GLY A 287 9.03 -1.09 -14.36
CA GLY A 287 8.59 0.30 -14.25
C GLY A 287 9.23 1.01 -13.06
N VAL A 288 9.21 0.41 -11.86
CA VAL A 288 9.83 0.98 -10.64
C VAL A 288 11.32 1.24 -10.83
N LEU A 289 12.05 0.31 -11.47
CA LEU A 289 13.47 0.48 -11.75
C LEU A 289 13.76 1.65 -12.72
N LEU A 290 12.83 1.95 -13.62
CA LEU A 290 12.96 3.06 -14.57
C LEU A 290 12.55 4.42 -13.99
N VAL A 291 11.81 4.47 -12.86
CA VAL A 291 11.37 5.74 -12.24
C VAL A 291 12.52 6.73 -12.03
N PRO A 292 13.67 6.38 -11.40
CA PRO A 292 14.74 7.36 -11.17
C PRO A 292 15.31 7.93 -12.46
N LEU A 293 15.44 7.12 -13.51
CA LEU A 293 15.95 7.53 -14.81
C LEU A 293 14.98 8.49 -15.51
N THR A 294 13.70 8.13 -15.56
CA THR A 294 12.68 8.95 -16.22
C THR A 294 12.42 10.27 -15.47
N VAL A 295 12.43 10.25 -14.14
CA VAL A 295 12.31 11.46 -13.31
C VAL A 295 13.48 12.41 -13.53
N LYS A 296 14.70 11.91 -13.68
CA LYS A 296 15.88 12.73 -13.96
C LYS A 296 15.77 13.45 -15.31
N CYS A 297 15.14 12.81 -16.31
CA CYS A 297 15.01 13.39 -17.67
C CYS A 297 13.81 14.33 -17.80
N PHE A 298 12.67 13.97 -17.23
CA PHE A 298 11.39 14.65 -17.49
C PHE A 298 10.78 15.34 -16.26
N GLY A 299 11.31 15.07 -15.06
CA GLY A 299 10.75 15.58 -13.80
C GLY A 299 9.57 14.76 -13.26
N LYS A 300 9.31 14.91 -11.94
CA LYS A 300 8.34 14.08 -11.20
C LYS A 300 6.93 14.22 -11.72
N LYS A 301 6.45 15.46 -11.95
CA LYS A 301 5.08 15.74 -12.40
C LYS A 301 4.79 15.13 -13.77
N GLN A 302 5.71 15.28 -14.73
CA GLN A 302 5.51 14.79 -16.10
C GLN A 302 5.54 13.26 -16.15
N VAL A 303 6.45 12.62 -15.39
CA VAL A 303 6.51 11.15 -15.28
C VAL A 303 5.25 10.59 -14.63
N TYR A 304 4.70 11.28 -13.63
CA TYR A 304 3.43 10.91 -13.02
C TYR A 304 2.28 10.93 -14.04
N LEU A 305 2.15 12.02 -14.81
CA LEU A 305 1.15 12.16 -15.86
C LEU A 305 1.32 11.12 -16.97
N ALA A 306 2.55 10.88 -17.42
CA ALA A 306 2.84 9.82 -18.41
C ALA A 306 2.43 8.42 -17.90
N GLY A 307 2.68 8.12 -16.63
CA GLY A 307 2.22 6.89 -15.98
C GLY A 307 0.70 6.74 -16.01
N MET A 308 -0.04 7.82 -15.72
CA MET A 308 -1.51 7.84 -15.80
C MET A 308 -2.03 7.61 -17.21
N VAL A 309 -1.41 8.26 -18.20
CA VAL A 309 -1.77 8.09 -19.62
C VAL A 309 -1.52 6.64 -20.06
N LEU A 310 -0.36 6.06 -19.73
CA LEU A 310 -0.06 4.65 -20.02
C LEU A 310 -1.08 3.71 -19.37
N TRP A 311 -1.46 3.98 -18.13
CA TRP A 311 -2.50 3.20 -17.44
C TRP A 311 -3.83 3.29 -18.19
N ALA A 312 -4.31 4.50 -18.48
CA ALA A 312 -5.57 4.72 -19.17
C ALA A 312 -5.56 4.10 -20.57
N VAL A 313 -4.46 4.25 -21.32
CA VAL A 313 -4.31 3.64 -22.67
C VAL A 313 -4.38 2.11 -22.58
N GLY A 314 -3.66 1.48 -21.63
CA GLY A 314 -3.71 0.03 -21.45
C GLY A 314 -5.11 -0.48 -21.13
N ASP A 315 -5.88 0.24 -20.32
CA ASP A 315 -7.26 -0.13 -19.98
C ASP A 315 -8.23 0.09 -21.17
N ILE A 316 -8.08 1.18 -21.92
CA ILE A 316 -8.86 1.44 -23.14
C ILE A 316 -8.59 0.36 -24.19
N LEU A 317 -7.32 0.02 -24.43
CA LEU A 317 -6.95 -1.05 -25.37
C LEU A 317 -7.55 -2.38 -24.95
N ASN A 318 -7.53 -2.71 -23.67
CA ASN A 318 -8.18 -3.91 -23.14
C ASN A 318 -9.70 -3.90 -23.33
N TYR A 319 -10.33 -2.75 -23.14
CA TYR A 319 -11.78 -2.63 -23.31
C TYR A 319 -12.20 -2.90 -24.76
N PHE A 320 -11.49 -2.38 -25.74
CA PHE A 320 -11.87 -2.53 -27.15
C PHE A 320 -11.31 -3.80 -27.82
N TRP A 321 -10.09 -4.20 -27.48
CA TRP A 321 -9.37 -5.30 -28.16
C TRP A 321 -8.92 -6.45 -27.26
N GLY A 322 -9.17 -6.39 -25.94
CA GLY A 322 -8.81 -7.44 -24.98
C GLY A 322 -9.80 -8.63 -25.00
N SER A 323 -10.13 -9.16 -26.17
CA SER A 323 -11.13 -10.22 -26.33
C SER A 323 -10.58 -11.63 -26.09
N ASN A 324 -9.28 -11.82 -26.14
CA ASN A 324 -8.64 -13.11 -25.89
C ASN A 324 -7.56 -13.00 -24.79
N SER A 325 -7.14 -14.15 -24.26
CA SER A 325 -6.19 -14.25 -23.15
C SER A 325 -4.88 -13.51 -23.43
N PHE A 326 -4.33 -13.62 -24.63
CA PHE A 326 -3.06 -13.00 -24.99
C PHE A 326 -3.14 -11.47 -25.01
N THR A 327 -4.13 -10.92 -25.72
CA THR A 327 -4.34 -9.45 -25.80
C THR A 327 -4.67 -8.86 -24.46
N PHE A 328 -5.47 -9.56 -23.64
CA PHE A 328 -5.77 -9.15 -22.26
C PHE A 328 -4.52 -9.01 -21.40
N VAL A 329 -3.63 -10.01 -21.41
CA VAL A 329 -2.36 -9.95 -20.65
C VAL A 329 -1.47 -8.84 -21.18
N MET A 330 -1.30 -8.75 -22.50
CA MET A 330 -0.44 -7.75 -23.15
C MET A 330 -0.84 -6.30 -22.80
N PHE A 331 -2.11 -5.96 -22.96
CA PHE A 331 -2.59 -4.61 -22.64
C PHE A 331 -2.65 -4.35 -21.12
N SER A 332 -2.89 -5.39 -20.32
CA SER A 332 -2.76 -5.28 -18.87
C SER A 332 -1.33 -4.95 -18.44
N CYS A 333 -0.31 -5.51 -19.10
CA CYS A 333 1.08 -5.16 -18.86
C CYS A 333 1.35 -3.66 -19.09
N VAL A 334 0.78 -3.08 -20.16
CA VAL A 334 0.89 -1.62 -20.42
C VAL A 334 0.27 -0.82 -19.28
N ALA A 335 -0.94 -1.19 -18.85
CA ALA A 335 -1.62 -0.52 -17.75
C ALA A 335 -0.84 -0.63 -16.43
N PHE A 336 -0.40 -1.83 -16.05
CA PHE A 336 0.35 -2.05 -14.82
C PHE A 336 1.75 -1.41 -14.85
N PHE A 337 2.40 -1.34 -16.01
CA PHE A 337 3.63 -0.57 -16.17
C PHE A 337 3.40 0.92 -15.86
N GLY A 338 2.30 1.51 -16.34
CA GLY A 338 1.88 2.86 -15.99
C GLY A 338 1.68 3.06 -14.48
N THR A 339 1.07 2.08 -13.79
CA THR A 339 0.83 2.16 -12.34
C THR A 339 2.12 2.20 -11.52
N ALA A 340 3.22 1.64 -12.02
CA ALA A 340 4.51 1.64 -11.33
C ALA A 340 5.05 3.06 -11.11
N PHE A 341 4.96 3.91 -12.13
CA PHE A 341 5.36 5.32 -12.04
C PHE A 341 4.50 6.07 -11.02
N VAL A 342 3.20 5.88 -11.10
CA VAL A 342 2.22 6.54 -10.23
C VAL A 342 2.42 6.17 -8.76
N ASN A 343 2.49 4.88 -8.46
CA ASN A 343 2.64 4.39 -7.09
C ASN A 343 3.98 4.81 -6.47
N SER A 344 5.06 4.80 -7.24
CA SER A 344 6.38 5.25 -6.78
C SER A 344 6.38 6.75 -6.49
N LEU A 345 5.78 7.55 -7.37
CA LEU A 345 5.78 9.00 -7.25
C LEU A 345 4.79 9.52 -6.22
N ASN A 346 3.74 8.78 -5.90
CA ASN A 346 2.84 9.13 -4.79
C ASN A 346 3.61 9.35 -3.48
N TRP A 347 4.64 8.54 -3.21
CA TRP A 347 5.48 8.71 -2.02
C TRP A 347 6.61 9.74 -2.23
N ALA A 348 7.15 9.84 -3.44
CA ALA A 348 8.25 10.74 -3.75
C ALA A 348 7.83 12.23 -3.80
N LEU A 349 6.53 12.51 -3.95
CA LEU A 349 5.98 13.87 -3.97
C LEU A 349 5.61 14.40 -2.58
N VAL A 350 5.47 13.54 -1.55
CA VAL A 350 5.10 13.98 -0.19
C VAL A 350 6.14 14.93 0.41
N PRO A 351 7.47 14.67 0.34
CA PRO A 351 8.48 15.61 0.82
C PRO A 351 8.40 16.98 0.14
N ASP A 352 8.12 17.02 -1.17
CA ASP A 352 8.00 18.27 -1.91
C ASP A 352 6.85 19.14 -1.36
N THR A 353 5.78 18.51 -0.86
CA THR A 353 4.67 19.24 -0.22
C THR A 353 5.03 19.73 1.17
N VAL A 354 5.97 19.10 1.88
CA VAL A 354 6.52 19.59 3.15
C VAL A 354 7.29 20.88 2.92
N ASP A 355 8.19 20.88 1.92
CA ASP A 355 8.99 22.06 1.56
C ASP A 355 8.10 23.23 1.11
N TYR A 356 7.04 22.96 0.34
CA TYR A 356 6.04 23.98 0.00
C TYR A 356 5.33 24.53 1.26
N GLY A 357 5.00 23.69 2.22
CA GLY A 357 4.42 24.10 3.50
C GLY A 357 5.35 25.02 4.29
N GLU A 358 6.65 24.68 4.39
CA GLU A 358 7.69 25.49 5.00
C GLU A 358 7.83 26.85 4.31
N TRP A 359 7.90 26.86 2.98
CA TRP A 359 7.97 28.09 2.19
C TRP A 359 6.81 29.04 2.47
N LYS A 360 5.58 28.50 2.54
CA LYS A 360 4.36 29.29 2.72
C LYS A 360 4.14 29.78 4.16
N THR A 361 4.50 28.96 5.16
CA THR A 361 4.16 29.23 6.58
C THR A 361 5.38 29.61 7.43
N GLY A 362 6.59 29.45 6.91
CA GLY A 362 7.84 29.61 7.69
C GLY A 362 8.11 28.47 8.68
N ILE A 363 7.18 27.49 8.80
CA ILE A 363 7.29 26.40 9.77
C ILE A 363 7.42 25.06 9.02
N ARG A 364 8.49 24.31 9.29
CA ARG A 364 8.68 22.97 8.75
C ARG A 364 7.88 21.95 9.56
N ALA A 365 6.79 21.45 8.98
CA ALA A 365 5.83 20.56 9.66
C ALA A 365 5.81 19.14 9.04
N GLU A 366 6.97 18.46 8.94
CA GLU A 366 7.11 17.15 8.34
C GLU A 366 6.15 16.11 8.91
N GLY A 367 6.11 16.01 10.24
CA GLY A 367 5.27 15.02 10.93
C GLY A 367 3.78 15.21 10.66
N SER A 368 3.29 16.47 10.63
CA SER A 368 1.88 16.75 10.37
C SER A 368 1.48 16.46 8.93
N VAL A 369 2.32 16.80 7.95
CA VAL A 369 2.08 16.54 6.53
C VAL A 369 2.07 15.02 6.28
N TYR A 370 3.06 14.30 6.78
CA TYR A 370 3.16 12.86 6.62
C TYR A 370 1.99 12.11 7.29
N THR A 371 1.65 12.48 8.52
CA THR A 371 0.50 11.88 9.24
C THR A 371 -0.82 12.17 8.53
N GLY A 372 -1.00 13.40 8.05
CA GLY A 372 -2.18 13.77 7.29
C GLY A 372 -2.32 12.99 5.98
N TYR A 373 -1.24 12.86 5.22
CA TYR A 373 -1.20 12.07 3.98
C TYR A 373 -1.51 10.59 4.24
N THR A 374 -0.86 9.97 5.24
CA THR A 374 -1.09 8.55 5.57
C THR A 374 -2.50 8.29 6.07
N PHE A 375 -3.08 9.20 6.84
CA PHE A 375 -4.48 9.10 7.26
C PHE A 375 -5.43 9.14 6.05
N PHE A 376 -5.23 10.11 5.14
CA PHE A 376 -6.04 10.22 3.92
C PHE A 376 -5.91 8.98 3.04
N ARG A 377 -4.71 8.44 2.93
CA ARG A 377 -4.45 7.19 2.21
C ARG A 377 -5.20 5.99 2.81
N LYS A 378 -5.35 5.91 4.13
CA LYS A 378 -6.12 4.85 4.80
C LYS A 378 -7.61 4.97 4.50
N ILE A 379 -8.17 6.19 4.52
CA ILE A 379 -9.55 6.43 4.08
C ILE A 379 -9.72 5.99 2.62
N SER A 380 -8.77 6.35 1.75
CA SER A 380 -8.78 5.92 0.35
C SER A 380 -8.80 4.40 0.21
N ALA A 381 -7.98 3.70 0.99
CA ALA A 381 -7.94 2.24 0.99
C ALA A 381 -9.24 1.59 1.52
N ALA A 382 -9.91 2.23 2.47
CA ALA A 382 -11.20 1.77 2.96
C ALA A 382 -12.30 1.89 1.90
N LEU A 383 -12.40 3.04 1.25
CA LEU A 383 -13.32 3.27 0.14
C LEU A 383 -13.02 2.35 -1.05
N ALA A 384 -11.74 2.19 -1.40
CA ALA A 384 -11.31 1.32 -2.48
C ALA A 384 -11.64 -0.17 -2.23
N GLY A 385 -11.66 -0.63 -0.99
CA GLY A 385 -12.10 -1.98 -0.63
C GLY A 385 -13.62 -2.17 -0.70
N PHE A 386 -14.39 -1.10 -0.47
CA PHE A 386 -15.86 -1.12 -0.50
C PHE A 386 -16.43 -1.11 -1.92
N LEU A 387 -15.81 -0.33 -2.82
CA LEU A 387 -16.31 -0.11 -4.18
C LEU A 387 -16.56 -1.40 -4.98
N PRO A 388 -15.64 -2.39 -5.03
CA PRO A 388 -15.88 -3.61 -5.81
C PRO A 388 -17.13 -4.37 -5.39
N GLY A 389 -17.42 -4.45 -4.09
CA GLY A 389 -18.60 -5.15 -3.56
C GLY A 389 -19.92 -4.49 -4.01
N ILE A 390 -20.01 -3.15 -3.92
CA ILE A 390 -21.19 -2.41 -4.41
C ILE A 390 -21.32 -2.55 -5.93
N MET A 391 -20.23 -2.36 -6.65
CA MET A 391 -20.23 -2.39 -8.11
C MET A 391 -20.68 -3.75 -8.65
N LEU A 392 -20.20 -4.87 -8.05
CA LEU A 392 -20.65 -6.22 -8.40
C LEU A 392 -22.15 -6.39 -8.15
N THR A 393 -22.68 -5.85 -7.07
CA THR A 393 -24.12 -5.90 -6.77
C THR A 393 -24.92 -5.10 -7.79
N GLN A 394 -24.44 -3.92 -8.18
CA GLN A 394 -25.15 -3.05 -9.16
C GLN A 394 -25.22 -3.65 -10.55
N ILE A 395 -24.22 -4.40 -10.99
CA ILE A 395 -24.23 -5.10 -12.28
C ILE A 395 -25.04 -6.40 -12.26
N GLY A 396 -25.63 -6.76 -11.11
CA GLY A 396 -26.43 -7.98 -10.96
C GLY A 396 -25.61 -9.26 -10.94
N TYR A 397 -24.38 -9.22 -10.42
CA TYR A 397 -23.56 -10.41 -10.28
C TYR A 397 -24.18 -11.43 -9.33
N VAL A 398 -24.33 -12.68 -9.79
CA VAL A 398 -24.80 -13.82 -8.98
C VAL A 398 -23.73 -14.90 -8.99
N PRO A 399 -23.28 -15.36 -7.81
CA PRO A 399 -22.20 -16.35 -7.69
C PRO A 399 -22.56 -17.71 -8.33
N ASN A 400 -21.55 -18.38 -8.89
CA ASN A 400 -21.59 -19.78 -9.32
C ASN A 400 -22.66 -20.15 -10.38
N ILE A 401 -23.15 -19.17 -11.12
CA ILE A 401 -24.04 -19.40 -12.27
C ILE A 401 -23.48 -18.73 -13.52
N ALA A 402 -23.99 -19.15 -14.68
CA ALA A 402 -23.71 -18.42 -15.93
C ALA A 402 -24.28 -17.01 -15.83
N GLN A 403 -23.43 -16.02 -16.08
CA GLN A 403 -23.79 -14.61 -15.96
C GLN A 403 -24.55 -14.14 -17.19
N SER A 404 -25.48 -13.21 -17.01
CA SER A 404 -26.18 -12.56 -18.13
C SER A 404 -25.20 -11.72 -18.95
N ASP A 405 -25.52 -11.48 -20.24
CA ASP A 405 -24.69 -10.62 -21.10
C ASP A 405 -24.52 -9.21 -20.52
N ALA A 406 -25.57 -8.69 -19.88
CA ALA A 406 -25.51 -7.40 -19.20
C ALA A 406 -24.48 -7.41 -18.03
N THR A 407 -24.45 -8.49 -17.24
CA THR A 407 -23.46 -8.65 -16.14
C THR A 407 -22.05 -8.83 -16.68
N LEU A 408 -21.85 -9.59 -17.76
CA LEU A 408 -20.55 -9.75 -18.42
C LEU A 408 -20.01 -8.42 -18.97
N GLN A 409 -20.87 -7.61 -19.59
CA GLN A 409 -20.53 -6.25 -20.01
C GLN A 409 -20.23 -5.35 -18.82
N GLY A 410 -20.99 -5.47 -17.74
CA GLY A 410 -20.75 -4.79 -16.47
C GLY A 410 -19.37 -5.12 -15.91
N LEU A 411 -18.96 -6.39 -15.84
CA LEU A 411 -17.63 -6.81 -15.41
C LEU A 411 -16.52 -6.19 -16.28
N ARG A 412 -16.74 -6.14 -17.61
CA ARG A 412 -15.81 -5.51 -18.55
C ARG A 412 -15.66 -4.00 -18.29
N GLN A 413 -16.77 -3.31 -17.98
CA GLN A 413 -16.73 -1.90 -17.61
C GLN A 413 -16.03 -1.69 -16.26
N LEU A 414 -16.29 -2.54 -15.27
CA LEU A 414 -15.69 -2.41 -13.94
C LEU A 414 -14.18 -2.58 -13.95
N ILE A 415 -13.64 -3.49 -14.74
CA ILE A 415 -12.20 -3.75 -14.76
C ILE A 415 -11.40 -2.74 -15.59
N PHE A 416 -12.04 -2.09 -16.61
CA PHE A 416 -11.34 -1.20 -17.55
C PHE A 416 -11.83 0.24 -17.50
N ILE A 417 -13.13 0.49 -17.63
CA ILE A 417 -13.66 1.85 -17.77
C ILE A 417 -13.56 2.62 -16.44
N TRP A 418 -13.93 2.01 -15.32
CA TRP A 418 -13.88 2.67 -14.03
C TRP A 418 -12.43 3.00 -13.58
N PRO A 419 -11.46 2.07 -13.65
CA PRO A 419 -10.06 2.42 -13.37
C PRO A 419 -9.50 3.48 -14.32
N CYS A 420 -9.83 3.39 -15.63
CA CYS A 420 -9.44 4.39 -16.61
C CYS A 420 -10.00 5.77 -16.26
N ALA A 421 -11.30 5.87 -15.95
CA ALA A 421 -11.94 7.14 -15.57
C ALA A 421 -11.29 7.75 -14.32
N LEU A 422 -11.02 6.94 -13.29
CA LEU A 422 -10.32 7.38 -12.09
C LEU A 422 -8.87 7.80 -12.36
N ALA A 423 -8.16 7.10 -13.26
CA ALA A 423 -6.83 7.49 -13.71
C ALA A 423 -6.85 8.83 -14.45
N ILE A 424 -7.83 9.06 -15.31
CA ILE A 424 -8.01 10.34 -16.01
C ILE A 424 -8.32 11.46 -15.03
N ILE A 425 -9.23 11.25 -14.07
CA ILE A 425 -9.55 12.23 -13.03
C ILE A 425 -8.28 12.58 -12.22
N ALA A 426 -7.49 11.59 -11.84
CA ALA A 426 -6.23 11.81 -11.15
C ALA A 426 -5.22 12.57 -12.04
N ALA A 427 -5.12 12.24 -13.33
CA ALA A 427 -4.26 12.93 -14.29
C ALA A 427 -4.68 14.41 -14.45
N LEU A 428 -5.98 14.69 -14.60
CA LEU A 428 -6.51 16.05 -14.68
C LEU A 428 -6.24 16.82 -13.38
N THR A 429 -6.49 16.19 -12.23
CA THR A 429 -6.23 16.79 -10.92
C THR A 429 -4.76 17.17 -10.76
N MET A 430 -3.85 16.26 -11.08
CA MET A 430 -2.40 16.52 -11.03
C MET A 430 -1.93 17.48 -12.12
N GLY A 431 -2.50 17.40 -13.32
CA GLY A 431 -2.14 18.27 -14.44
C GLY A 431 -2.47 19.72 -14.19
N PHE A 432 -3.70 20.01 -13.78
CA PHE A 432 -4.21 21.37 -13.64
C PHE A 432 -3.94 21.99 -12.27
N PHE A 433 -4.08 21.22 -11.20
CA PHE A 433 -4.06 21.77 -9.83
C PHE A 433 -2.74 21.54 -9.09
N TYR A 434 -1.88 20.61 -9.50
CA TYR A 434 -0.57 20.43 -8.88
C TYR A 434 0.42 21.45 -9.40
N THR A 435 0.69 22.45 -8.58
CA THR A 435 1.47 23.64 -8.97
C THR A 435 2.98 23.47 -8.83
N LEU A 436 3.47 22.39 -8.18
CA LEU A 436 4.88 22.15 -7.97
C LEU A 436 5.49 21.42 -9.19
N ASN A 437 5.84 22.20 -10.22
CA ASN A 437 6.72 21.71 -11.29
C ASN A 437 8.20 21.90 -10.88
N GLU A 438 9.11 21.24 -11.57
CA GLU A 438 10.55 21.25 -11.27
C GLU A 438 11.12 22.70 -11.13
N LYS A 439 10.74 23.61 -12.04
CA LYS A 439 11.21 25.00 -12.01
C LYS A 439 10.72 25.74 -10.77
N ARG A 440 9.43 25.62 -10.45
CA ARG A 440 8.84 26.28 -9.28
C ARG A 440 9.36 25.70 -7.99
N PHE A 441 9.57 24.38 -7.94
CA PHE A 441 10.14 23.72 -6.77
C PHE A 441 11.58 24.20 -6.50
N ALA A 442 12.42 24.32 -7.55
CA ALA A 442 13.77 24.86 -7.42
C ALA A 442 13.78 26.28 -6.84
N LEU A 443 12.89 27.16 -7.31
CA LEU A 443 12.74 28.53 -6.78
C LEU A 443 12.32 28.52 -5.30
N ILE A 444 11.38 27.65 -4.92
CA ILE A 444 10.94 27.52 -3.52
C ILE A 444 12.10 27.11 -2.61
N ILE A 445 12.89 26.13 -3.03
CA ILE A 445 14.06 25.68 -2.26
C ILE A 445 15.11 26.80 -2.14
N GLU A 446 15.34 27.55 -3.21
CA GLU A 446 16.26 28.69 -3.18
C GLU A 446 15.78 29.78 -2.21
N GLU A 447 14.50 30.15 -2.24
CA GLU A 447 13.94 31.13 -1.31
C GLU A 447 13.99 30.68 0.15
N ILE A 448 13.75 29.37 0.43
CA ILE A 448 13.89 28.80 1.78
C ILE A 448 15.34 28.94 2.25
N ASN A 449 16.32 28.59 1.40
CA ASN A 449 17.73 28.68 1.74
C ASN A 449 18.19 30.14 1.97
N GLN A 450 17.70 31.08 1.17
CA GLN A 450 17.99 32.51 1.36
C GLN A 450 17.44 33.03 2.69
N ARG A 451 16.22 32.61 3.10
CA ARG A 451 15.64 32.97 4.42
C ARG A 451 16.50 32.43 5.57
N LYS A 452 16.86 31.14 5.52
CA LYS A 452 17.71 30.50 6.54
C LYS A 452 19.08 31.18 6.67
N ASN A 453 19.70 31.51 5.55
CA ASN A 453 21.00 32.22 5.56
C ASN A 453 20.87 33.63 6.16
N LYS A 454 19.78 34.36 5.92
CA LYS A 454 19.52 35.65 6.54
C LYS A 454 19.30 35.55 8.05
N GLU A 455 18.55 34.54 8.50
CA GLU A 455 18.30 34.28 9.93
C GLU A 455 19.62 33.99 10.66
N MET A 456 20.47 33.09 10.11
CA MET A 456 21.78 32.79 10.68
C MET A 456 22.69 34.02 10.74
N ALA A 457 22.76 34.83 9.69
CA ALA A 457 23.53 36.04 9.68
C ALA A 457 23.03 37.09 10.69
N THR A 458 21.74 37.11 10.99
CA THR A 458 21.15 38.00 11.99
C THR A 458 21.47 37.51 13.42
N GLU A 459 21.40 36.20 13.67
CA GLU A 459 21.78 35.58 14.94
C GLU A 459 23.27 35.78 15.25
N GLU A 460 24.17 35.61 14.27
CA GLU A 460 25.60 35.87 14.44
C GLU A 460 25.88 37.34 14.79
N LYS A 461 25.20 38.30 14.13
CA LYS A 461 25.32 39.71 14.47
C LYS A 461 24.81 40.03 15.87
N THR A 462 23.69 39.43 16.27
CA THR A 462 23.15 39.62 17.62
C THR A 462 24.06 39.03 18.71
N ALA A 463 24.63 37.84 18.44
CA ALA A 463 25.60 37.24 19.35
C ALA A 463 26.92 38.05 19.46
N SER A 464 27.36 38.70 18.39
CA SER A 464 28.55 39.54 18.40
C SER A 464 28.36 40.91 19.08
N VAL A 465 27.11 41.34 19.26
CA VAL A 465 26.77 42.60 19.95
C VAL A 465 26.55 42.40 21.45
N THR A 466 26.31 41.12 21.88
CA THR A 466 26.11 40.74 23.27
C THR A 466 27.41 40.28 23.99
N LEU A 467 28.51 40.17 23.28
CA LEU A 467 29.86 39.99 23.80
C LEU A 467 30.63 41.33 23.83
#